data_7b20fdaa50b7a194db983658991eda87
#
_entry.id   7b20fdaa50b7a194db983658991eda87
#
_cell.length_a   1.000
_cell.length_b   1.000
_cell.length_c   1.000
_cell.angle_alpha   90.00
_cell.angle_beta   90.00
_cell.angle_gamma   90.00
#
_symmetry.space_group_name_H-M   'P 1'
#
loop_
_entity.id
_entity.type
_entity.pdbx_description
1 polymer ?
#
loop_
_entity_poly.entity_id
_entity_poly.type
_entity_poly.pdbx_seq_one_letter_code
_entity_poly.pdbx_strand_id
1 'polypeptide(L)'
;MKSLISSKEYKLYANFLNKLAKELTNYYYSKLNKTFKVSNKLKGKGYDPVTTSDKAFEKFIRSKIKKKFPDHQVIGEEFGHKKSKSNFTWVIDPIDGTRSFVIGNPTWSNLISLNYKGNPILGLANFPVLKKYYLNYSDKVAYVFHNGKRKKISVNKKVTFKSVKVSAAFHGWLPLDKQKKIPQILKLMQFPCS
;
A
#
# COMPACT_ATOMS: atom_id res chain seq x y z
N MET A 1 4.04 -4.15 24.70
CA MET A 1 5.04 -3.26 24.07
C MET A 1 4.63 -1.81 24.30
N LYS A 2 5.58 -0.94 24.65
CA LYS A 2 5.34 0.51 24.77
C LYS A 2 5.22 1.11 23.37
N SER A 3 4.24 1.98 23.17
CA SER A 3 4.03 2.63 21.87
C SER A 3 5.24 3.49 21.48
N LEU A 4 5.62 3.47 20.19
CA LEU A 4 6.80 4.20 19.69
C LEU A 4 6.59 5.70 19.64
N ILE A 5 5.34 6.16 19.54
CA ILE A 5 4.95 7.58 19.53
C ILE A 5 3.73 7.80 20.43
N SER A 6 3.43 9.04 20.76
CA SER A 6 2.30 9.42 21.61
C SER A 6 0.95 9.21 20.90
N SER A 7 -0.13 9.03 21.68
CA SER A 7 -1.49 8.95 21.14
C SER A 7 -1.92 10.21 20.36
N LYS A 8 -1.38 11.38 20.73
CA LYS A 8 -1.61 12.66 20.03
C LYS A 8 -0.98 12.64 18.64
N GLU A 9 0.24 12.12 18.51
CA GLU A 9 0.93 11.95 17.23
C GLU A 9 0.22 10.92 16.35
N TYR A 10 -0.19 9.76 16.89
CA TYR A 10 -1.00 8.79 16.14
C TYR A 10 -2.25 9.44 15.55
N LYS A 11 -3.00 10.21 16.36
CA LYS A 11 -4.20 10.91 15.91
C LYS A 11 -3.90 11.94 14.81
N LEU A 12 -2.82 12.69 14.94
CA LEU A 12 -2.38 13.68 13.95
C LEU A 12 -2.12 13.03 12.59
N TYR A 13 -1.28 12.00 12.57
CA TYR A 13 -0.89 11.33 11.33
C TYR A 13 -2.02 10.49 10.72
N ALA A 14 -2.82 9.80 11.54
CA ALA A 14 -3.98 9.06 11.07
C ALA A 14 -5.04 9.98 10.44
N ASN A 15 -5.29 11.15 11.02
CA ASN A 15 -6.19 12.14 10.43
C ASN A 15 -5.67 12.68 9.10
N PHE A 16 -4.36 12.90 8.99
CA PHE A 16 -3.74 13.29 7.71
C PHE A 16 -3.92 12.21 6.66
N LEU A 17 -3.62 10.94 6.96
CA LEU A 17 -3.80 9.82 6.04
C LEU A 17 -5.27 9.61 5.66
N ASN A 18 -6.19 9.77 6.60
CA ASN A 18 -7.63 9.69 6.35
C ASN A 18 -8.12 10.74 5.34
N LYS A 19 -7.61 11.98 5.47
CA LYS A 19 -7.88 13.06 4.51
C LYS A 19 -7.23 12.74 3.16
N LEU A 20 -5.97 12.31 3.16
CA LEU A 20 -5.20 12.00 1.96
C LEU A 20 -5.85 10.87 1.15
N ALA A 21 -6.39 9.81 1.78
CA ALA A 21 -7.09 8.73 1.09
C ALA A 21 -8.28 9.23 0.25
N LYS A 22 -9.07 10.15 0.80
CA LYS A 22 -10.19 10.78 0.09
C LYS A 22 -9.70 11.66 -1.06
N GLU A 23 -8.65 12.45 -0.82
CA GLU A 23 -8.04 13.31 -1.84
C GLU A 23 -7.43 12.49 -2.98
N LEU A 24 -6.81 11.34 -2.72
CA LEU A 24 -6.27 10.42 -3.73
C LEU A 24 -7.39 9.82 -4.60
N THR A 25 -8.48 9.38 -3.98
CA THR A 25 -9.65 8.88 -4.71
C THR A 25 -10.23 9.97 -5.61
N ASN A 26 -10.41 11.19 -5.10
CA ASN A 26 -10.90 12.32 -5.90
C ASN A 26 -9.92 12.70 -7.02
N TYR A 27 -8.61 12.66 -6.75
CA TYR A 27 -7.56 12.94 -7.74
C TYR A 27 -7.59 11.92 -8.89
N TYR A 28 -7.77 10.63 -8.58
CA TYR A 28 -7.95 9.59 -9.58
C TYR A 28 -9.12 9.93 -10.51
N TYR A 29 -10.32 10.12 -9.97
CA TYR A 29 -11.52 10.36 -10.78
C TYR A 29 -11.49 11.68 -11.55
N SER A 30 -10.88 12.72 -11.00
CA SER A 30 -10.84 14.04 -11.66
C SER A 30 -9.73 14.20 -12.69
N LYS A 31 -8.60 13.49 -12.52
CA LYS A 31 -7.38 13.75 -13.31
C LYS A 31 -6.77 12.51 -13.97
N LEU A 32 -6.85 11.34 -13.34
CA LEU A 32 -6.09 10.16 -13.75
C LEU A 32 -6.96 9.03 -14.34
N ASN A 33 -8.27 9.08 -14.18
CA ASN A 33 -9.21 8.17 -14.84
C ASN A 33 -9.39 8.56 -16.32
N LYS A 34 -8.27 8.58 -17.05
CA LYS A 34 -8.18 9.00 -18.46
C LYS A 34 -7.05 8.21 -19.12
N THR A 35 -6.76 8.55 -20.39
CA THR A 35 -5.61 7.98 -21.11
C THR A 35 -4.29 8.26 -20.39
N PHE A 36 -3.48 7.23 -20.21
CA PHE A 36 -2.15 7.29 -19.63
C PHE A 36 -1.13 6.60 -20.55
N LYS A 37 0.15 6.97 -20.41
CA LYS A 37 1.25 6.31 -21.12
C LYS A 37 1.84 5.24 -20.23
N VAL A 38 2.15 4.08 -20.82
CA VAL A 38 2.81 2.96 -20.16
C VAL A 38 4.25 2.88 -20.66
N SER A 39 5.19 2.65 -19.75
CA SER A 39 6.59 2.34 -20.06
C SER A 39 6.98 1.09 -19.28
N ASN A 40 8.01 0.37 -19.74
CA ASN A 40 8.57 -0.77 -19.03
C ASN A 40 9.83 -0.32 -18.27
N LYS A 41 9.92 -0.61 -16.96
CA LYS A 41 11.11 -0.31 -16.13
C LYS A 41 12.28 -1.24 -16.48
N LEU A 42 11.99 -2.47 -16.95
CA LEU A 42 13.02 -3.46 -17.29
C LEU A 42 13.58 -3.20 -18.69
N LYS A 43 14.93 -3.22 -18.79
CA LYS A 43 15.66 -3.26 -20.05
C LYS A 43 15.94 -4.74 -20.38
N GLY A 44 15.22 -5.33 -21.34
CA GLY A 44 15.39 -6.74 -21.76
C GLY A 44 14.16 -7.61 -21.49
N LYS A 45 14.39 -8.89 -21.15
CA LYS A 45 13.27 -9.83 -20.89
C LYS A 45 12.55 -9.49 -19.58
N GLY A 46 11.21 -9.47 -19.62
CA GLY A 46 10.34 -9.21 -18.47
C GLY A 46 9.45 -7.99 -18.67
N TYR A 47 8.43 -7.86 -17.83
CA TYR A 47 7.45 -6.79 -17.89
C TYR A 47 7.21 -6.23 -16.48
N ASP A 48 7.71 -5.01 -16.25
CA ASP A 48 7.52 -4.23 -15.04
C ASP A 48 7.01 -2.84 -15.44
N PRO A 49 5.69 -2.69 -15.60
CA PRO A 49 5.10 -1.47 -16.12
C PRO A 49 5.15 -0.34 -15.10
N VAL A 50 5.40 0.87 -15.62
CA VAL A 50 5.17 2.14 -14.93
C VAL A 50 4.33 3.03 -15.82
N THR A 51 3.42 3.79 -15.26
CA THR A 51 2.57 4.71 -15.99
C THR A 51 2.87 6.16 -15.63
N THR A 52 2.39 7.08 -16.47
CA THR A 52 2.39 8.51 -16.12
C THR A 52 1.55 8.79 -14.87
N SER A 53 0.60 7.90 -14.55
CA SER A 53 -0.24 7.99 -13.36
C SER A 53 0.51 7.66 -12.08
N ASP A 54 1.45 6.69 -12.09
CA ASP A 54 2.34 6.39 -10.94
C ASP A 54 3.08 7.66 -10.52
N LYS A 55 3.75 8.30 -11.48
CA LYS A 55 4.50 9.54 -11.24
C LYS A 55 3.60 10.70 -10.78
N ALA A 56 2.39 10.81 -11.34
CA ALA A 56 1.44 11.84 -10.95
C ALA A 56 0.93 11.64 -9.51
N PHE A 57 0.58 10.41 -9.13
CA PHE A 57 0.19 10.10 -7.77
C PHE A 57 1.31 10.37 -6.78
N GLU A 58 2.54 9.92 -7.06
CA GLU A 58 3.66 10.15 -6.13
C GLU A 58 3.96 11.65 -5.96
N LYS A 59 3.96 12.44 -7.03
CA LYS A 59 4.08 13.91 -6.95
C LYS A 59 3.00 14.52 -6.07
N PHE A 60 1.75 14.09 -6.26
CA PHE A 60 0.61 14.57 -5.47
C PHE A 60 0.81 14.25 -3.98
N ILE A 61 1.12 12.99 -3.63
CA ILE A 61 1.34 12.55 -2.25
C ILE A 61 2.49 13.34 -1.62
N ARG A 62 3.64 13.45 -2.31
CA ARG A 62 4.80 14.21 -1.84
C ARG A 62 4.47 15.68 -1.57
N SER A 63 3.66 16.31 -2.42
CA SER A 63 3.23 17.70 -2.24
C SER A 63 2.41 17.89 -0.95
N LYS A 64 1.51 16.93 -0.66
CA LYS A 64 0.69 16.95 0.56
C LYS A 64 1.53 16.74 1.83
N ILE A 65 2.46 15.78 1.77
CA ILE A 65 3.41 15.53 2.87
C ILE A 65 4.29 16.76 3.11
N LYS A 66 4.91 17.30 2.05
CA LYS A 66 5.78 18.49 2.15
C LYS A 66 5.06 19.69 2.77
N LYS A 67 3.79 19.92 2.37
CA LYS A 67 2.98 21.02 2.90
C LYS A 67 2.69 20.87 4.40
N LYS A 68 2.45 19.64 4.89
CA LYS A 68 2.05 19.41 6.30
C LYS A 68 3.21 19.04 7.21
N PHE A 69 4.22 18.35 6.67
CA PHE A 69 5.38 17.81 7.39
C PHE A 69 6.66 18.06 6.58
N PRO A 70 7.10 19.35 6.45
CA PRO A 70 8.19 19.74 5.57
C PRO A 70 9.52 19.05 5.89
N ASP A 71 9.74 18.72 7.17
CA ASP A 71 10.99 18.15 7.67
C ASP A 71 11.02 16.62 7.60
N HIS A 72 9.89 15.95 7.30
CA HIS A 72 9.88 14.51 7.20
C HIS A 72 10.61 13.99 5.96
N GLN A 73 11.24 12.83 6.10
CA GLN A 73 11.81 12.08 4.99
C GLN A 73 10.70 11.48 4.13
N VAL A 74 10.97 11.29 2.83
CA VAL A 74 10.04 10.62 1.92
C VAL A 74 10.82 9.68 1.02
N ILE A 75 10.46 8.41 1.02
CA ILE A 75 10.93 7.39 0.09
C ILE A 75 9.75 7.03 -0.82
N GLY A 76 9.94 7.07 -2.12
CA GLY A 76 8.93 6.66 -3.08
C GLY A 76 9.54 5.89 -4.23
N GLU A 77 8.73 5.12 -4.89
CA GLU A 77 9.14 4.22 -5.96
C GLU A 77 9.63 4.97 -7.21
N GLU A 78 8.99 6.10 -7.54
CA GLU A 78 9.25 6.82 -8.79
C GLU A 78 10.27 7.95 -8.66
N PHE A 79 10.36 8.58 -7.49
CA PHE A 79 11.25 9.74 -7.25
C PHE A 79 12.27 9.51 -6.14
N GLY A 80 12.44 8.25 -5.71
CA GLY A 80 13.47 7.86 -4.75
C GLY A 80 13.35 8.53 -3.38
N HIS A 81 14.48 8.76 -2.73
CA HIS A 81 14.57 9.18 -1.33
C HIS A 81 14.88 10.68 -1.19
N LYS A 82 13.94 11.44 -0.61
CA LYS A 82 14.21 12.78 -0.06
C LYS A 82 14.65 12.63 1.40
N LYS A 83 15.94 12.73 1.65
CA LYS A 83 16.56 12.66 2.99
C LYS A 83 16.30 13.93 3.80
N SER A 84 16.24 13.78 5.13
CA SER A 84 16.27 14.86 6.11
C SER A 84 16.82 14.33 7.44
N LYS A 85 16.93 15.18 8.47
CA LYS A 85 17.32 14.79 9.84
C LYS A 85 16.17 14.20 10.65
N SER A 86 14.95 14.12 10.11
CA SER A 86 13.76 13.63 10.82
C SER A 86 13.87 12.14 11.11
N ASN A 87 13.36 11.73 12.26
CA ASN A 87 13.13 10.32 12.59
C ASN A 87 11.89 9.72 11.88
N PHE A 88 11.06 10.57 11.26
CA PHE A 88 9.87 10.15 10.51
C PHE A 88 10.17 10.03 9.03
N THR A 89 9.78 8.90 8.44
CA THR A 89 9.94 8.60 7.02
C THR A 89 8.62 8.10 6.44
N TRP A 90 8.12 8.79 5.42
CA TRP A 90 7.01 8.31 4.61
C TRP A 90 7.56 7.37 3.53
N VAL A 91 6.95 6.20 3.38
CA VAL A 91 7.25 5.25 2.29
C VAL A 91 6.02 5.16 1.41
N ILE A 92 6.19 5.34 0.10
CA ILE A 92 5.11 5.49 -0.86
C ILE A 92 5.30 4.49 -2.00
N ASP A 93 4.28 3.69 -2.25
CA ASP A 93 4.05 3.00 -3.52
C ASP A 93 2.80 3.66 -4.14
N PRO A 94 2.96 4.42 -5.23
CA PRO A 94 1.87 5.20 -5.80
C PRO A 94 0.78 4.34 -6.43
N ILE A 95 1.14 3.24 -7.08
CA ILE A 95 0.20 2.27 -7.67
C ILE A 95 0.73 0.84 -7.45
N ASP A 96 0.48 0.28 -6.27
CA ASP A 96 0.66 -1.16 -6.07
C ASP A 96 -0.29 -1.94 -6.98
N GLY A 97 0.26 -2.85 -7.76
CA GLY A 97 -0.48 -3.56 -8.79
C GLY A 97 -0.62 -2.79 -10.10
N THR A 98 0.43 -2.14 -10.59
CA THR A 98 0.45 -1.38 -11.86
C THR A 98 -0.06 -2.22 -13.05
N ARG A 99 0.19 -3.53 -13.08
CA ARG A 99 -0.37 -4.43 -14.10
C ARG A 99 -1.89 -4.45 -14.06
N SER A 100 -2.48 -4.52 -12.87
CA SER A 100 -3.94 -4.43 -12.68
C SER A 100 -4.47 -3.08 -13.13
N PHE A 101 -3.75 -2.00 -12.78
CA PHE A 101 -4.11 -0.64 -13.22
C PHE A 101 -4.15 -0.52 -14.75
N VAL A 102 -3.13 -1.01 -15.44
CA VAL A 102 -2.99 -0.94 -16.91
C VAL A 102 -4.14 -1.64 -17.63
N ILE A 103 -4.61 -2.78 -17.13
CA ILE A 103 -5.70 -3.55 -17.74
C ILE A 103 -7.09 -3.16 -17.22
N GLY A 104 -7.20 -2.11 -16.38
CA GLY A 104 -8.48 -1.65 -15.83
C GLY A 104 -9.05 -2.53 -14.70
N ASN A 105 -8.27 -3.45 -14.14
CA ASN A 105 -8.70 -4.25 -12.99
C ASN A 105 -8.74 -3.35 -11.72
N PRO A 106 -9.82 -3.35 -10.91
CA PRO A 106 -9.99 -2.44 -9.78
C PRO A 106 -9.15 -2.77 -8.54
N THR A 107 -8.31 -3.81 -8.58
CA THR A 107 -7.59 -4.34 -7.40
C THR A 107 -6.24 -3.67 -7.13
N TRP A 108 -5.87 -2.62 -7.85
CA TRP A 108 -4.70 -1.81 -7.55
C TRP A 108 -4.93 -0.84 -6.38
N SER A 109 -3.86 -0.39 -5.72
CA SER A 109 -3.95 0.49 -4.55
C SER A 109 -2.83 1.52 -4.49
N ASN A 110 -3.09 2.63 -3.73
CA ASN A 110 -2.01 3.48 -3.26
C ASN A 110 -1.59 2.98 -1.88
N LEU A 111 -0.32 2.63 -1.69
CA LEU A 111 0.21 2.22 -0.38
C LEU A 111 1.08 3.34 0.20
N ILE A 112 0.80 3.73 1.44
CA ILE A 112 1.55 4.76 2.14
C ILE A 112 1.80 4.30 3.56
N SER A 113 3.07 4.24 3.97
CA SER A 113 3.48 3.96 5.34
C SER A 113 4.14 5.17 5.97
N LEU A 114 3.91 5.40 7.26
CA LEU A 114 4.71 6.28 8.09
C LEU A 114 5.57 5.43 9.01
N ASN A 115 6.87 5.60 8.92
CA ASN A 115 7.85 4.94 9.77
C ASN A 115 8.44 5.93 10.77
N TYR A 116 8.72 5.48 11.99
CA TYR A 116 9.47 6.20 13.01
C TYR A 116 10.72 5.43 13.39
N LYS A 117 11.90 6.04 13.21
CA LYS A 117 13.21 5.38 13.42
C LYS A 117 13.29 4.02 12.71
N GLY A 118 12.84 3.94 11.46
CA GLY A 118 12.84 2.73 10.65
C GLY A 118 11.69 1.74 10.90
N ASN A 119 10.89 1.91 11.95
CA ASN A 119 9.79 1.02 12.28
C ASN A 119 8.45 1.56 11.74
N PRO A 120 7.65 0.77 11.01
CA PRO A 120 6.35 1.19 10.51
C PRO A 120 5.37 1.37 11.68
N ILE A 121 4.73 2.54 11.74
CA ILE A 121 3.78 2.90 12.81
C ILE A 121 2.36 3.10 12.29
N LEU A 122 2.21 3.61 11.06
CA LEU A 122 0.91 3.77 10.39
C LEU A 122 1.00 3.30 8.94
N GLY A 123 -0.09 2.73 8.44
CA GLY A 123 -0.23 2.30 7.05
C GLY A 123 -1.60 2.62 6.49
N LEU A 124 -1.62 3.14 5.27
CA LEU A 124 -2.80 3.35 4.44
C LEU A 124 -2.71 2.46 3.21
N ALA A 125 -3.77 1.68 2.95
CA ALA A 125 -4.01 1.03 1.67
C ALA A 125 -5.31 1.60 1.09
N ASN A 126 -5.18 2.44 0.05
CA ASN A 126 -6.31 3.10 -0.60
C ASN A 126 -6.60 2.46 -1.95
N PHE A 127 -7.84 2.03 -2.17
CA PHE A 127 -8.36 1.43 -3.40
C PHE A 127 -9.34 2.41 -4.05
N PRO A 128 -8.88 3.33 -4.90
CA PRO A 128 -9.71 4.41 -5.44
C PRO A 128 -10.93 3.90 -6.21
N VAL A 129 -10.77 2.89 -7.07
CA VAL A 129 -11.86 2.34 -7.89
C VAL A 129 -12.94 1.71 -7.02
N LEU A 130 -12.55 1.04 -5.94
CA LEU A 130 -13.47 0.43 -4.98
C LEU A 130 -14.05 1.43 -3.98
N LYS A 131 -13.62 2.70 -3.99
CA LYS A 131 -13.96 3.73 -3.00
C LYS A 131 -13.80 3.24 -1.56
N LYS A 132 -12.73 2.45 -1.33
CA LYS A 132 -12.43 1.77 -0.07
C LYS A 132 -11.00 2.02 0.33
N TYR A 133 -10.75 2.20 1.63
CA TYR A 133 -9.39 2.23 2.16
C TYR A 133 -9.31 1.61 3.55
N TYR A 134 -8.11 1.13 3.86
CA TYR A 134 -7.75 0.55 5.15
C TYR A 134 -6.71 1.45 5.79
N LEU A 135 -6.87 1.75 7.08
CA LEU A 135 -5.99 2.63 7.83
C LEU A 135 -5.94 2.20 9.30
N ASN A 136 -4.73 2.01 9.84
CA ASN A 136 -4.59 1.89 11.28
C ASN A 136 -4.49 3.28 11.94
N TYR A 137 -5.04 3.37 13.16
CA TYR A 137 -5.03 4.59 13.98
C TYR A 137 -4.08 4.48 15.16
N SER A 138 -3.55 3.28 15.40
CA SER A 138 -2.48 2.97 16.35
C SER A 138 -1.94 1.57 16.05
N ASP A 139 -1.00 1.10 16.83
CA ASP A 139 -0.48 -0.27 16.85
C ASP A 139 -1.57 -1.34 17.13
N LYS A 140 -2.71 -0.95 17.70
CA LYS A 140 -3.78 -1.86 18.16
C LYS A 140 -5.12 -1.68 17.44
N VAL A 141 -5.27 -0.63 16.64
CA VAL A 141 -6.58 -0.26 16.09
C VAL A 141 -6.48 0.05 14.60
N ALA A 142 -7.22 -0.70 13.81
CA ALA A 142 -7.36 -0.47 12.37
C ALA A 142 -8.84 -0.44 11.94
N TYR A 143 -9.09 0.28 10.86
CA TYR A 143 -10.41 0.43 10.29
C TYR A 143 -10.39 0.22 8.78
N VAL A 144 -11.52 -0.25 8.25
CA VAL A 144 -11.90 -0.13 6.85
C VAL A 144 -12.92 1.00 6.71
N PHE A 145 -12.74 1.79 5.68
CA PHE A 145 -13.66 2.85 5.27
C PHE A 145 -14.22 2.51 3.90
N HIS A 146 -15.53 2.53 3.77
CA HIS A 146 -16.22 2.23 2.52
C HIS A 146 -17.58 2.95 2.49
N ASN A 147 -17.87 3.64 1.38
CA ASN A 147 -19.12 4.39 1.19
C ASN A 147 -19.47 5.31 2.38
N GLY A 148 -18.50 6.08 2.86
CA GLY A 148 -18.67 7.01 3.97
C GLY A 148 -18.76 6.36 5.36
N LYS A 149 -18.88 5.03 5.44
CA LYS A 149 -18.95 4.28 6.70
C LYS A 149 -17.58 3.79 7.13
N ARG A 150 -17.37 3.68 8.46
CA ARG A 150 -16.16 3.17 9.08
C ARG A 150 -16.47 1.94 9.91
N LYS A 151 -15.72 0.85 9.72
CA LYS A 151 -15.82 -0.38 10.51
C LYS A 151 -14.45 -0.75 11.07
N LYS A 152 -14.38 -1.02 12.37
CA LYS A 152 -13.18 -1.57 13.00
C LYS A 152 -12.90 -2.96 12.46
N ILE A 153 -11.63 -3.24 12.16
CA ILE A 153 -11.18 -4.55 11.69
C ILE A 153 -10.20 -5.18 12.67
N SER A 154 -10.16 -6.49 12.70
CA SER A 154 -9.22 -7.28 13.47
C SER A 154 -8.95 -8.59 12.77
N VAL A 155 -7.80 -9.21 13.07
CA VAL A 155 -7.48 -10.55 12.59
C VAL A 155 -8.44 -11.58 13.17
N ASN A 156 -8.76 -12.62 12.40
CA ASN A 156 -9.54 -13.75 12.90
C ASN A 156 -8.66 -14.65 13.78
N LYS A 157 -8.89 -14.61 15.09
CA LYS A 157 -8.15 -15.40 16.08
C LYS A 157 -8.49 -16.90 16.09
N LYS A 158 -9.56 -17.30 15.40
CA LYS A 158 -10.03 -18.71 15.35
C LYS A 158 -9.47 -19.49 14.15
N VAL A 159 -8.73 -18.82 13.24
CA VAL A 159 -8.12 -19.48 12.08
C VAL A 159 -6.90 -20.27 12.52
N THR A 160 -6.84 -21.52 12.13
CA THR A 160 -5.71 -22.42 12.29
C THR A 160 -5.07 -22.70 10.94
N PHE A 161 -3.88 -23.32 10.91
CA PHE A 161 -3.26 -23.78 9.66
C PHE A 161 -4.16 -24.74 8.85
N LYS A 162 -5.03 -25.51 9.53
CA LYS A 162 -5.99 -26.42 8.87
C LYS A 162 -7.20 -25.71 8.26
N SER A 163 -7.55 -24.53 8.73
CA SER A 163 -8.75 -23.80 8.33
C SER A 163 -8.48 -22.50 7.59
N VAL A 164 -7.19 -22.12 7.42
CA VAL A 164 -6.81 -20.88 6.73
C VAL A 164 -7.08 -20.97 5.23
N LYS A 165 -7.63 -19.91 4.66
CA LYS A 165 -7.73 -19.72 3.21
C LYS A 165 -6.63 -18.76 2.80
N VAL A 166 -5.81 -19.15 1.84
CA VAL A 166 -4.69 -18.35 1.34
C VAL A 166 -4.92 -18.04 -0.13
N SER A 167 -4.66 -16.78 -0.50
CA SER A 167 -4.53 -16.38 -1.90
C SER A 167 -3.14 -15.81 -2.08
N ALA A 168 -2.43 -16.28 -3.09
CA ALA A 168 -1.10 -15.80 -3.41
C ALA A 168 -0.88 -15.78 -4.92
N ALA A 169 -0.16 -14.76 -5.40
CA ALA A 169 0.32 -14.67 -6.77
C ALA A 169 1.77 -15.15 -6.81
N PHE A 170 2.00 -16.36 -7.29
CA PHE A 170 3.34 -16.94 -7.46
C PHE A 170 3.86 -16.65 -8.88
N HIS A 171 4.04 -15.38 -9.19
CA HIS A 171 4.59 -15.00 -10.50
C HIS A 171 6.11 -15.03 -10.41
N GLY A 172 6.79 -15.98 -10.99
CA GLY A 172 8.20 -16.00 -11.40
C GLY A 172 9.28 -15.23 -10.60
N TRP A 173 8.90 -14.55 -9.53
CA TRP A 173 9.72 -13.69 -8.68
C TRP A 173 10.52 -14.49 -7.66
N LEU A 174 10.06 -15.71 -7.36
CA LEU A 174 10.80 -16.61 -6.50
C LEU A 174 11.82 -17.36 -7.36
N PRO A 175 13.07 -17.50 -6.90
CA PRO A 175 14.04 -18.39 -7.51
C PRO A 175 13.47 -19.80 -7.73
N LEU A 176 13.84 -20.46 -8.83
CA LEU A 176 13.29 -21.76 -9.23
C LEU A 176 13.38 -22.83 -8.13
N ASP A 177 14.45 -22.81 -7.33
CA ASP A 177 14.65 -23.67 -6.17
C ASP A 177 13.58 -23.45 -5.09
N LYS A 178 13.16 -22.21 -4.87
CA LYS A 178 12.10 -21.85 -3.91
C LYS A 178 10.71 -22.12 -4.48
N GLN A 179 10.50 -21.96 -5.80
CA GLN A 179 9.24 -22.33 -6.43
C GLN A 179 8.91 -23.81 -6.26
N LYS A 180 9.92 -24.69 -6.30
CA LYS A 180 9.77 -26.13 -6.07
C LYS A 180 9.26 -26.49 -4.66
N LYS A 181 9.41 -25.61 -3.68
CA LYS A 181 8.91 -25.80 -2.30
C LYS A 181 7.45 -25.37 -2.12
N ILE A 182 6.88 -24.59 -3.04
CA ILE A 182 5.49 -24.11 -2.95
C ILE A 182 4.47 -25.27 -2.89
N PRO A 183 4.54 -26.32 -3.75
CA PRO A 183 3.63 -27.44 -3.64
C PRO A 183 3.70 -28.16 -2.28
N GLN A 184 4.88 -28.24 -1.68
CA GLN A 184 5.07 -28.83 -0.35
C GLN A 184 4.40 -27.99 0.73
N ILE A 185 4.53 -26.66 0.68
CA ILE A 185 3.87 -25.73 1.61
C ILE A 185 2.36 -25.83 1.45
N LEU A 186 1.84 -25.81 0.23
CA LEU A 186 0.42 -25.94 -0.06
C LEU A 186 -0.14 -27.29 0.41
N LYS A 187 0.64 -28.38 0.23
CA LYS A 187 0.26 -29.73 0.70
C LYS A 187 0.20 -29.79 2.23
N LEU A 188 1.13 -29.13 2.95
CA LEU A 188 1.09 -29.02 4.39
C LEU A 188 -0.13 -28.21 4.89
N MET A 189 -0.66 -27.30 4.10
CA MET A 189 -1.84 -26.50 4.39
C MET A 189 -3.15 -27.22 4.06
N GLN A 190 -3.11 -28.46 3.57
CA GLN A 190 -4.29 -29.31 3.26
C GLN A 190 -5.34 -28.57 2.42
N PHE A 191 -4.94 -27.92 1.33
CA PHE A 191 -5.90 -27.42 0.36
C PHE A 191 -6.49 -28.60 -0.41
N PRO A 192 -7.82 -28.78 -0.45
CA PRO A 192 -8.41 -29.69 -1.39
C PRO A 192 -8.10 -29.17 -2.80
N CYS A 193 -7.41 -29.99 -3.60
CA CYS A 193 -7.30 -29.75 -5.03
C CYS A 193 -8.69 -29.94 -5.62
N SER A 194 -9.36 -28.87 -5.99
CA SER A 194 -10.53 -28.88 -6.86
C SER A 194 -10.09 -28.80 -8.31
#